data_0fdcbf246ebb485d822acd707116b2dc
#
_entry.id   0fdcbf246ebb485d822acd707116b2dc
#
_cell.length_a   1.000
_cell.length_b   1.000
_cell.length_c   1.000
_cell.angle_alpha   90.00
_cell.angle_beta   90.00
_cell.angle_gamma   90.00
#
_symmetry.space_group_name_H-M   'P 1'
#
loop_
_entity.id
_entity.type
_entity.pdbx_description
1 polymer ?
#
loop_
_entity_poly.entity_id
_entity_poly.type
_entity_poly.pdbx_seq_one_letter_code
_entity_poly.pdbx_strand_id
1 'polypeptide(L)'
;MCSCFVLSGGNRGFSDKYFGFGQNFENCICTVCMLPLCRRELMLRFERKIPMIQDINPKHFYNQFHKEAIKPLDYIISFHSNLIFAREAGRDLDFIRYEDFFKWRENIHGNIETERKAGQEREKEFHFTYLFAIDRQKYFLLKEDVELEIPGFVYCKMFDIRRRAPKYQVMAASTAWHLHVWYRDNRFCGRCGEKMEEDEKERMLRCPACGNRVFPKVAPAVIVAVTDGNRILMTKYANREYKRYALIAGFTEIGETVEETVRREVMAEVGLHVKNIRYYKSQPWGFALNLLLGFF
;
A
#
# COMPACT_ATOMS: atom_id res chain seq x y z
N MET A 1 -10.54 -25.30 -26.58
CA MET A 1 -10.00 -26.35 -25.68
C MET A 1 -8.70 -25.79 -25.12
N CYS A 2 -8.68 -25.38 -23.85
CA CYS A 2 -7.47 -24.89 -23.18
C CYS A 2 -6.71 -26.11 -22.64
N SER A 3 -5.56 -26.39 -23.21
CA SER A 3 -4.65 -27.41 -22.66
C SER A 3 -3.96 -26.86 -21.45
N CYS A 4 -4.43 -27.19 -20.25
CA CYS A 4 -3.71 -26.95 -19.01
C CYS A 4 -2.62 -28.02 -18.87
N PHE A 5 -1.36 -27.63 -18.93
CA PHE A 5 -0.27 -28.48 -18.47
C PHE A 5 -0.18 -28.31 -16.95
N VAL A 6 -0.62 -29.32 -16.23
CA VAL A 6 -0.33 -29.47 -14.80
C VAL A 6 1.06 -30.09 -14.73
N LEU A 7 2.05 -29.30 -14.32
CA LEU A 7 3.32 -29.86 -13.89
C LEU A 7 3.11 -30.47 -12.50
N SER A 8 2.67 -31.74 -12.47
CA SER A 8 2.74 -32.55 -11.25
C SER A 8 4.20 -32.77 -10.91
N GLY A 9 4.63 -32.29 -9.74
CA GLY A 9 5.94 -32.54 -9.20
C GLY A 9 6.16 -34.06 -9.01
N GLY A 10 6.73 -34.70 -10.00
CA GLY A 10 7.24 -36.07 -9.89
C GLY A 10 8.63 -36.02 -9.27
N ASN A 11 8.77 -36.67 -8.13
CA ASN A 11 10.04 -37.00 -7.48
C ASN A 11 11.09 -37.46 -8.49
N ARG A 12 12.08 -36.62 -8.77
CA ARG A 12 13.39 -37.09 -9.20
C ARG A 12 14.42 -36.39 -8.33
N GLY A 13 15.16 -37.21 -7.59
CA GLY A 13 16.16 -36.78 -6.62
C GLY A 13 17.14 -35.76 -7.17
N PHE A 14 17.15 -34.62 -6.58
CA PHE A 14 18.26 -33.68 -6.59
C PHE A 14 18.96 -33.83 -5.26
N SER A 15 20.25 -34.14 -5.34
CA SER A 15 21.12 -34.34 -4.18
C SER A 15 21.14 -33.10 -3.30
N ASP A 16 20.85 -33.30 -2.02
CA ASP A 16 21.04 -32.36 -0.92
C ASP A 16 22.50 -31.97 -0.76
N LYS A 17 22.98 -30.99 -1.52
CA LYS A 17 24.22 -30.27 -1.21
C LYS A 17 24.14 -28.85 -1.76
N TYR A 18 23.87 -27.92 -0.91
CA TYR A 18 23.72 -26.47 -1.02
C TYR A 18 22.28 -26.02 -0.76
N PHE A 19 21.95 -25.82 0.51
CA PHE A 19 21.12 -24.74 1.00
C PHE A 19 20.83 -24.96 2.48
N GLY A 20 21.73 -24.45 3.31
CA GLY A 20 21.40 -24.16 4.70
C GLY A 20 20.86 -22.73 4.75
N PHE A 21 19.57 -22.59 4.75
CA PHE A 21 18.83 -21.50 5.40
C PHE A 21 17.35 -21.90 5.40
N GLY A 22 16.86 -22.21 6.59
CA GLY A 22 15.45 -22.49 6.78
C GLY A 22 14.61 -21.23 6.56
N GLN A 23 13.87 -21.21 5.48
CA GLN A 23 12.70 -20.36 5.34
C GLN A 23 11.50 -21.24 4.99
N ASN A 24 10.45 -21.08 5.77
CA ASN A 24 9.19 -21.80 5.64
C ASN A 24 8.60 -21.61 4.23
N PHE A 25 8.56 -22.69 3.47
CA PHE A 25 7.87 -22.77 2.18
C PHE A 25 6.33 -22.77 2.39
N GLU A 26 5.77 -21.68 2.91
CA GLU A 26 4.32 -21.54 3.05
C GLU A 26 3.63 -20.90 1.83
N ASN A 27 4.36 -20.60 0.77
CA ASN A 27 3.83 -20.00 -0.46
C ASN A 27 3.81 -21.00 -1.62
N CYS A 28 3.23 -22.20 -1.44
CA CYS A 28 3.05 -23.11 -2.55
C CYS A 28 2.13 -22.52 -3.63
N ILE A 29 2.70 -22.22 -4.81
CA ILE A 29 1.93 -21.96 -6.04
C ILE A 29 1.34 -23.28 -6.50
N CYS A 30 0.01 -23.42 -6.45
CA CYS A 30 -0.67 -24.66 -6.84
C CYS A 30 -0.74 -24.87 -8.35
N THR A 31 -0.71 -23.82 -9.14
CA THR A 31 -0.96 -23.92 -10.57
C THR A 31 -0.20 -22.83 -11.31
N VAL A 32 0.68 -23.28 -12.21
CA VAL A 32 1.35 -22.44 -13.20
C VAL A 32 0.69 -22.73 -14.55
N CYS A 33 0.14 -21.71 -15.19
CA CYS A 33 -0.53 -21.84 -16.47
C CYS A 33 0.09 -20.92 -17.51
N MET A 34 0.40 -21.46 -18.69
CA MET A 34 0.69 -20.67 -19.89
C MET A 34 -0.63 -20.40 -20.62
N LEU A 35 -1.14 -19.18 -20.50
CA LEU A 35 -2.39 -18.77 -21.13
C LEU A 35 -2.12 -18.22 -22.54
N PRO A 36 -2.94 -18.59 -23.56
CA PRO A 36 -2.82 -18.00 -24.89
C PRO A 36 -3.15 -16.51 -24.83
N LEU A 37 -2.31 -15.70 -25.44
CA LEU A 37 -2.53 -14.28 -25.62
C LEU A 37 -3.13 -14.07 -27.01
N CYS A 38 -4.36 -13.58 -27.11
CA CYS A 38 -4.85 -13.09 -28.38
C CYS A 38 -4.02 -11.84 -28.77
N ARG A 39 -3.20 -12.00 -29.82
CA ARG A 39 -2.25 -10.96 -30.31
C ARG A 39 -2.96 -9.60 -30.53
N ARG A 40 -4.19 -9.65 -31.01
CA ARG A 40 -5.03 -8.47 -31.26
C ARG A 40 -5.56 -7.83 -29.95
N GLU A 41 -5.95 -8.65 -28.98
CA GLU A 41 -6.37 -8.16 -27.66
C GLU A 41 -5.21 -7.68 -26.80
N LEU A 42 -4.04 -8.29 -26.92
CA LEU A 42 -2.84 -7.85 -26.19
C LEU A 42 -2.38 -6.48 -26.69
N MET A 43 -2.25 -6.29 -28.01
CA MET A 43 -1.91 -4.98 -28.59
C MET A 43 -2.95 -3.92 -28.23
N LEU A 44 -4.24 -4.21 -28.31
CA LEU A 44 -5.32 -3.31 -27.93
C LEU A 44 -5.39 -3.06 -26.42
N ARG A 45 -4.95 -3.99 -25.57
CA ARG A 45 -4.86 -3.79 -24.10
C ARG A 45 -3.60 -3.03 -23.71
N PHE A 46 -2.49 -3.21 -24.41
CA PHE A 46 -1.29 -2.38 -24.22
C PHE A 46 -1.48 -0.95 -24.75
N GLU A 47 -2.28 -0.76 -25.80
CA GLU A 47 -2.70 0.56 -26.28
C GLU A 47 -3.78 1.20 -25.41
N ARG A 48 -4.70 0.42 -24.83
CA ARG A 48 -5.59 0.89 -23.76
C ARG A 48 -4.74 1.02 -22.51
N LYS A 49 -4.33 2.25 -22.20
CA LYS A 49 -3.68 2.59 -20.92
C LYS A 49 -4.47 1.98 -19.78
N ILE A 50 -4.01 0.83 -19.25
CA ILE A 50 -4.55 0.32 -17.99
C ILE A 50 -4.25 1.40 -16.97
N PRO A 51 -5.27 2.04 -16.40
CA PRO A 51 -5.03 3.19 -15.55
C PRO A 51 -4.36 2.73 -14.27
N MET A 52 -3.15 3.21 -14.02
CA MET A 52 -2.40 3.00 -12.79
C MET A 52 -3.02 3.82 -11.65
N ILE A 53 -2.68 3.52 -10.39
CA ILE A 53 -3.23 4.26 -9.25
C ILE A 53 -2.87 5.75 -9.28
N GLN A 54 -1.69 6.07 -9.80
CA GLN A 54 -1.19 7.43 -9.96
C GLN A 54 -1.74 8.18 -11.19
N ASP A 55 -2.46 7.51 -12.09
CA ASP A 55 -3.07 8.15 -13.25
C ASP A 55 -4.34 8.90 -12.85
N ILE A 56 -4.19 10.03 -12.18
CA ILE A 56 -5.27 10.85 -11.61
C ILE A 56 -5.62 12.07 -12.47
N ASN A 57 -5.05 12.20 -13.67
CA ASN A 57 -5.33 13.32 -14.58
C ASN A 57 -6.83 13.62 -14.69
N PRO A 58 -7.25 14.90 -14.74
CA PRO A 58 -6.42 16.13 -14.84
C PRO A 58 -5.86 16.63 -13.49
N LYS A 59 -6.06 15.92 -12.38
CA LYS A 59 -5.57 16.32 -11.07
C LYS A 59 -4.07 16.13 -10.91
N HIS A 60 -3.46 16.97 -10.07
CA HIS A 60 -2.03 16.95 -9.77
C HIS A 60 -1.77 16.58 -8.32
N PHE A 61 -0.78 15.71 -8.11
CA PHE A 61 -0.35 15.25 -6.79
C PHE A 61 0.89 16.02 -6.34
N TYR A 62 0.82 16.66 -5.18
CA TYR A 62 1.89 17.43 -4.55
C TYR A 62 2.30 16.74 -3.25
N ASN A 63 3.46 16.08 -3.28
CA ASN A 63 3.99 15.29 -2.16
C ASN A 63 5.08 16.00 -1.37
N GLN A 64 5.34 17.26 -1.64
CA GLN A 64 6.34 18.04 -0.91
C GLN A 64 5.93 18.15 0.56
N PHE A 65 6.87 17.84 1.44
CA PHE A 65 6.66 17.98 2.87
C PHE A 65 6.82 19.44 3.28
N HIS A 66 5.91 19.91 4.11
CA HIS A 66 6.00 21.15 4.86
C HIS A 66 5.08 21.05 6.08
N LYS A 67 5.41 21.76 7.14
CA LYS A 67 4.48 21.90 8.26
C LYS A 67 3.43 22.93 7.91
N GLU A 68 2.18 22.55 8.11
CA GLU A 68 1.04 23.42 7.87
C GLU A 68 -0.07 23.12 8.88
N ALA A 69 -0.76 24.17 9.31
CA ALA A 69 -1.95 24.02 10.13
C ALA A 69 -3.14 23.59 9.28
N ILE A 70 -3.93 22.66 9.79
CA ILE A 70 -5.15 22.18 9.13
C ILE A 70 -6.20 23.30 9.09
N LYS A 71 -6.95 23.36 7.98
CA LYS A 71 -8.01 24.33 7.72
C LYS A 71 -9.38 23.65 7.58
N PRO A 72 -10.50 24.37 7.73
CA PRO A 72 -11.85 23.80 7.76
C PRO A 72 -12.17 22.87 6.60
N LEU A 73 -11.75 23.22 5.37
CA LEU A 73 -12.04 22.42 4.15
C LEU A 73 -11.02 21.32 3.87
N ASP A 74 -9.98 21.16 4.68
CA ASP A 74 -8.99 20.11 4.48
C ASP A 74 -9.54 18.74 4.88
N TYR A 75 -9.05 17.69 4.24
CA TYR A 75 -9.43 16.33 4.55
C TYR A 75 -8.64 15.76 5.71
N ILE A 76 -9.33 15.05 6.58
CA ILE A 76 -8.73 14.20 7.61
C ILE A 76 -8.80 12.76 7.11
N ILE A 77 -7.67 12.07 7.16
CA ILE A 77 -7.60 10.62 7.01
C ILE A 77 -7.30 10.02 8.37
N SER A 78 -8.16 9.13 8.81
CA SER A 78 -8.03 8.40 10.08
C SER A 78 -7.97 6.90 9.82
N PHE A 79 -7.17 6.23 10.64
CA PHE A 79 -7.06 4.78 10.66
C PHE A 79 -7.30 4.26 12.07
N HIS A 80 -8.04 3.17 12.16
CA HIS A 80 -8.22 2.41 13.40
C HIS A 80 -8.20 0.92 13.09
N SER A 81 -7.47 0.12 13.88
CA SER A 81 -7.39 -1.35 13.71
C SER A 81 -7.07 -1.79 12.27
N ASN A 82 -6.17 -1.07 11.57
CA ASN A 82 -5.81 -1.27 10.15
C ASN A 82 -6.95 -1.02 9.13
N LEU A 83 -8.01 -0.36 9.55
CA LEU A 83 -9.11 0.08 8.70
C LEU A 83 -9.02 1.58 8.46
N ILE A 84 -9.46 2.05 7.30
CA ILE A 84 -9.55 3.48 6.97
C ILE A 84 -10.97 3.97 7.20
N PHE A 85 -11.11 5.14 7.84
CA PHE A 85 -12.38 5.82 8.03
C PHE A 85 -12.77 6.59 6.77
N ALA A 86 -13.90 6.24 6.17
CA ALA A 86 -14.33 6.81 4.90
C ALA A 86 -15.87 6.88 4.81
N ARG A 87 -16.38 7.76 3.94
CA ARG A 87 -17.82 7.90 3.71
C ARG A 87 -18.43 6.61 3.20
N GLU A 88 -19.58 6.24 3.76
CA GLU A 88 -20.39 5.12 3.30
C GLU A 88 -21.25 5.56 2.11
N ALA A 89 -20.74 5.39 0.90
CA ALA A 89 -21.42 5.83 -0.33
C ALA A 89 -21.13 4.88 -1.50
N GLY A 90 -21.53 3.63 -1.39
CA GLY A 90 -21.42 2.65 -2.47
C GLY A 90 -19.99 2.49 -3.00
N ARG A 91 -19.73 2.91 -4.23
CA ARG A 91 -18.39 2.91 -4.83
C ARG A 91 -17.60 4.19 -4.58
N ASP A 92 -18.24 5.25 -4.15
CA ASP A 92 -17.59 6.52 -3.93
C ASP A 92 -16.74 6.48 -2.68
N LEU A 93 -15.56 7.07 -2.78
CA LEU A 93 -14.62 7.22 -1.70
C LEU A 93 -14.47 8.71 -1.38
N ASP A 94 -14.77 9.08 -0.17
CA ASP A 94 -14.55 10.42 0.34
C ASP A 94 -14.12 10.37 1.81
N PHE A 95 -13.48 11.43 2.28
CA PHE A 95 -12.99 11.54 3.66
C PHE A 95 -13.69 12.67 4.38
N ILE A 96 -13.59 12.67 5.71
CA ILE A 96 -14.18 13.72 6.51
C ILE A 96 -13.42 15.04 6.35
N ARG A 97 -14.14 16.16 6.33
CA ARG A 97 -13.56 17.50 6.39
C ARG A 97 -13.25 17.86 7.84
N TYR A 98 -12.22 18.70 8.03
CA TYR A 98 -11.86 19.13 9.37
C TYR A 98 -13.01 19.87 10.07
N GLU A 99 -13.77 20.71 9.36
CA GLU A 99 -14.94 21.41 9.92
C GLU A 99 -16.05 20.46 10.42
N ASP A 100 -16.28 19.33 9.70
CA ASP A 100 -17.28 18.35 10.08
C ASP A 100 -16.80 17.50 11.27
N PHE A 101 -15.51 17.18 11.30
CA PHE A 101 -14.87 16.53 12.44
C PHE A 101 -14.94 17.43 13.68
N PHE A 102 -14.70 18.74 13.54
CA PHE A 102 -14.73 19.68 14.64
C PHE A 102 -16.15 19.83 15.21
N LYS A 103 -17.18 19.97 14.35
CA LYS A 103 -18.59 20.00 14.77
C LYS A 103 -19.00 18.73 15.51
N TRP A 104 -18.58 17.56 15.01
CA TRP A 104 -18.84 16.29 15.69
C TRP A 104 -18.20 16.26 17.07
N ARG A 105 -16.95 16.68 17.18
CA ARG A 105 -16.24 16.79 18.46
C ARG A 105 -16.96 17.71 19.45
N GLU A 106 -17.36 18.91 19.03
CA GLU A 106 -18.11 19.85 19.87
C GLU A 106 -19.45 19.27 20.36
N ASN A 107 -20.19 18.58 19.50
CA ASN A 107 -21.46 17.96 19.85
C ASN A 107 -21.30 16.85 20.91
N ILE A 108 -20.24 16.06 20.84
CA ILE A 108 -19.94 15.04 21.85
C ILE A 108 -19.56 15.72 23.17
N HIS A 109 -18.73 16.74 23.16
CA HIS A 109 -18.30 17.44 24.37
C HIS A 109 -19.39 18.35 24.96
N GLY A 110 -20.22 18.97 24.13
CA GLY A 110 -21.39 19.76 24.59
C GLY A 110 -22.41 18.92 25.36
N ASN A 111 -22.57 17.64 25.05
CA ASN A 111 -23.41 16.71 25.81
C ASN A 111 -22.75 16.23 27.11
N ILE A 112 -21.42 16.27 27.22
CA ILE A 112 -20.64 15.85 28.40
C ILE A 112 -20.61 16.96 29.47
N GLU A 113 -20.77 18.24 29.11
CA GLU A 113 -20.85 19.34 30.11
C GLU A 113 -22.05 19.20 31.04
N THR A 114 -23.12 18.52 30.64
CA THR A 114 -24.28 18.25 31.50
C THR A 114 -24.05 17.08 32.47
N GLU A 115 -23.02 16.25 32.30
CA GLU A 115 -22.71 15.09 33.17
C GLU A 115 -21.43 15.26 34.02
N ARG A 116 -20.82 16.43 34.04
CA ARG A 116 -19.63 16.73 34.88
C ARG A 116 -19.96 16.70 36.36
N LYS A 117 -20.07 15.49 36.94
CA LYS A 117 -19.76 15.26 38.36
C LYS A 117 -18.37 14.63 38.49
N ALA A 118 -17.42 15.48 38.90
CA ALA A 118 -16.17 15.16 39.55
C ALA A 118 -15.33 13.98 39.05
N GLY A 119 -14.24 14.25 38.35
CA GLY A 119 -13.12 13.31 38.19
C GLY A 119 -12.49 13.36 36.80
N GLN A 120 -11.56 14.25 36.63
CA GLN A 120 -10.41 14.24 35.69
C GLN A 120 -10.48 13.28 34.49
N GLU A 121 -11.21 13.59 33.43
CA GLU A 121 -10.80 13.19 32.09
C GLU A 121 -10.18 14.40 31.40
N ARG A 122 -8.87 14.32 31.11
CA ARG A 122 -8.17 15.31 30.28
C ARG A 122 -8.85 15.30 28.92
N GLU A 123 -9.24 16.46 28.43
CA GLU A 123 -9.74 16.66 27.09
C GLU A 123 -8.79 15.99 26.10
N LYS A 124 -9.29 15.04 25.32
CA LYS A 124 -8.49 14.27 24.38
C LYS A 124 -8.05 15.21 23.27
N GLU A 125 -6.78 15.59 23.26
CA GLU A 125 -6.20 16.46 22.25
C GLU A 125 -5.95 15.65 20.99
N PHE A 126 -6.43 16.14 19.83
CA PHE A 126 -6.24 15.51 18.53
C PHE A 126 -5.13 16.25 17.78
N HIS A 127 -4.17 15.47 17.24
CA HIS A 127 -3.05 15.97 16.49
C HIS A 127 -3.16 15.59 15.02
N PHE A 128 -2.87 16.53 14.15
CA PHE A 128 -2.94 16.35 12.70
C PHE A 128 -1.59 16.61 12.07
N THR A 129 -1.15 15.67 11.21
CA THR A 129 0.08 15.83 10.45
C THR A 129 -0.26 15.98 8.97
N TYR A 130 0.27 17.04 8.33
CA TYR A 130 0.15 17.23 6.88
C TYR A 130 0.80 16.06 6.12
N LEU A 131 0.08 15.50 5.17
CA LEU A 131 0.58 14.41 4.33
C LEU A 131 0.99 14.88 2.94
N PHE A 132 0.06 15.42 2.19
CA PHE A 132 0.22 15.85 0.79
C PHE A 132 -1.00 16.68 0.36
N ALA A 133 -0.96 17.18 -0.89
CA ALA A 133 -2.12 17.77 -1.53
C ALA A 133 -2.42 17.14 -2.89
N ILE A 134 -3.68 17.18 -3.30
CA ILE A 134 -4.14 16.90 -4.68
C ILE A 134 -4.84 18.14 -5.17
N ASP A 135 -4.29 18.80 -6.17
CA ASP A 135 -4.63 20.17 -6.57
C ASP A 135 -4.51 21.13 -5.37
N ARG A 136 -5.60 21.78 -5.00
CA ARG A 136 -5.66 22.69 -3.83
C ARG A 136 -6.13 21.98 -2.55
N GLN A 137 -6.56 20.74 -2.67
CA GLN A 137 -7.10 19.97 -1.56
C GLN A 137 -5.99 19.31 -0.78
N LYS A 138 -5.89 19.64 0.51
CA LYS A 138 -4.89 19.09 1.44
C LYS A 138 -5.44 17.92 2.23
N TYR A 139 -4.55 17.00 2.59
CA TYR A 139 -4.85 15.79 3.33
C TYR A 139 -3.96 15.72 4.57
N PHE A 140 -4.59 15.49 5.71
CA PHE A 140 -3.95 15.39 7.01
C PHE A 140 -4.23 14.03 7.64
N LEU A 141 -3.25 13.49 8.34
CA LEU A 141 -3.39 12.27 9.13
C LEU A 141 -3.81 12.64 10.56
N LEU A 142 -4.87 12.03 11.06
CA LEU A 142 -5.16 11.98 12.48
C LEU A 142 -4.17 11.02 13.15
N LYS A 143 -3.37 11.50 14.09
CA LYS A 143 -2.26 10.73 14.71
C LYS A 143 -2.73 9.72 15.75
N GLU A 144 -3.85 10.01 16.39
CA GLU A 144 -4.44 9.15 17.41
C GLU A 144 -5.13 7.95 16.78
N ASP A 145 -4.83 6.77 17.32
CA ASP A 145 -5.57 5.53 17.00
C ASP A 145 -6.84 5.49 17.85
N VAL A 146 -7.88 6.12 17.34
CA VAL A 146 -9.18 6.24 18.03
C VAL A 146 -10.29 5.79 17.09
N GLU A 147 -11.28 5.13 17.63
CA GLU A 147 -12.51 4.85 16.93
C GLU A 147 -13.39 6.10 16.85
N LEU A 148 -13.77 6.47 15.64
CA LEU A 148 -14.62 7.62 15.35
C LEU A 148 -16.03 7.11 15.00
N GLU A 149 -17.04 7.69 15.61
CA GLU A 149 -18.45 7.40 15.33
C GLU A 149 -19.12 8.65 14.74
N ILE A 150 -18.99 8.83 13.42
CA ILE A 150 -19.56 9.99 12.71
C ILE A 150 -20.60 9.50 11.70
N PRO A 151 -21.84 9.99 11.74
CA PRO A 151 -22.88 9.56 10.82
C PRO A 151 -22.48 9.66 9.35
N GLY A 152 -22.73 8.60 8.57
CA GLY A 152 -22.40 8.53 7.16
C GLY A 152 -20.94 8.14 6.84
N PHE A 153 -20.16 7.79 7.86
CA PHE A 153 -18.79 7.28 7.70
C PHE A 153 -18.64 5.92 8.36
N VAL A 154 -17.79 5.06 7.79
CA VAL A 154 -17.54 3.69 8.25
C VAL A 154 -16.06 3.34 8.13
N TYR A 155 -15.63 2.32 8.87
CA TYR A 155 -14.30 1.75 8.73
C TYR A 155 -14.26 0.70 7.62
N CYS A 156 -13.37 0.89 6.64
CA CYS A 156 -13.22 0.06 5.45
C CYS A 156 -11.86 -0.63 5.41
N LYS A 157 -11.80 -1.85 4.90
CA LYS A 157 -10.53 -2.53 4.62
C LYS A 157 -9.79 -1.85 3.48
N MET A 158 -8.49 -1.61 3.63
CA MET A 158 -7.65 -1.00 2.59
C MET A 158 -7.70 -1.77 1.26
N PHE A 159 -7.85 -3.09 1.30
CA PHE A 159 -7.98 -3.91 0.10
C PHE A 159 -9.22 -3.55 -0.75
N ASP A 160 -10.32 -3.15 -0.11
CA ASP A 160 -11.57 -2.81 -0.80
C ASP A 160 -11.53 -1.40 -1.39
N ILE A 161 -10.78 -0.50 -0.76
CA ILE A 161 -10.59 0.89 -1.22
C ILE A 161 -10.05 0.95 -2.65
N ARG A 162 -9.18 0.06 -3.07
CA ARG A 162 -8.55 0.05 -4.41
C ARG A 162 -9.54 -0.05 -5.57
N ARG A 163 -10.79 -0.47 -5.32
CA ARG A 163 -11.86 -0.62 -6.32
C ARG A 163 -12.87 0.52 -6.31
N ARG A 164 -12.67 1.50 -5.41
CA ARG A 164 -13.56 2.65 -5.29
C ARG A 164 -13.20 3.75 -6.29
N ALA A 165 -14.00 4.81 -6.30
CA ALA A 165 -13.84 6.00 -7.12
C ALA A 165 -14.08 7.25 -6.24
N PRO A 166 -13.60 8.41 -6.62
CA PRO A 166 -12.73 8.66 -7.76
C PRO A 166 -11.29 8.21 -7.49
N LYS A 167 -10.51 7.97 -8.54
CA LYS A 167 -9.15 7.44 -8.44
C LYS A 167 -8.20 8.28 -7.59
N TYR A 168 -8.32 9.59 -7.64
CA TYR A 168 -7.46 10.46 -6.82
C TYR A 168 -7.67 10.23 -5.32
N GLN A 169 -8.89 9.89 -4.88
CA GLN A 169 -9.14 9.51 -3.48
C GLN A 169 -8.55 8.15 -3.14
N VAL A 170 -8.57 7.21 -4.08
CA VAL A 170 -7.90 5.90 -3.90
C VAL A 170 -6.39 6.07 -3.79
N MET A 171 -5.80 6.95 -4.60
CA MET A 171 -4.37 7.32 -4.48
C MET A 171 -4.09 7.99 -3.13
N ALA A 172 -4.95 8.92 -2.70
CA ALA A 172 -4.85 9.57 -1.40
C ALA A 172 -4.88 8.54 -0.26
N ALA A 173 -5.86 7.63 -0.24
CA ALA A 173 -5.98 6.57 0.74
C ALA A 173 -4.72 5.68 0.80
N SER A 174 -4.24 5.24 -0.36
CA SER A 174 -3.07 4.37 -0.49
C SER A 174 -1.79 5.05 0.01
N THR A 175 -1.60 6.32 -0.34
CA THR A 175 -0.44 7.11 0.10
C THR A 175 -0.51 7.42 1.60
N ALA A 176 -1.68 7.79 2.09
CA ALA A 176 -1.90 8.04 3.51
C ALA A 176 -1.69 6.77 4.35
N TRP A 177 -2.15 5.60 3.88
CA TRP A 177 -1.88 4.33 4.53
C TRP A 177 -0.39 4.05 4.66
N HIS A 178 0.37 4.24 3.58
CA HIS A 178 1.82 4.04 3.59
C HIS A 178 2.52 4.94 4.62
N LEU A 179 2.14 6.22 4.66
CA LEU A 179 2.67 7.17 5.64
C LEU A 179 2.20 6.85 7.07
N HIS A 180 0.92 6.47 7.26
CA HIS A 180 0.40 6.08 8.56
C HIS A 180 1.19 4.91 9.16
N VAL A 181 1.41 3.83 8.38
CA VAL A 181 2.19 2.68 8.83
C VAL A 181 3.60 3.11 9.20
N TRP A 182 4.24 3.95 8.39
CA TRP A 182 5.57 4.46 8.70
C TRP A 182 5.60 5.27 10.01
N TYR A 183 4.66 6.19 10.25
CA TYR A 183 4.56 6.94 11.51
C TYR A 183 4.29 6.02 12.70
N ARG A 184 3.37 5.08 12.54
CA ARG A 184 2.98 4.13 13.60
C ARG A 184 4.15 3.24 14.03
N ASP A 185 4.86 2.65 13.05
CA ASP A 185 5.89 1.65 13.28
C ASP A 185 7.23 2.27 13.73
N ASN A 186 7.39 3.59 13.61
CA ASN A 186 8.60 4.31 14.00
C ASN A 186 8.37 5.32 15.14
N ARG A 187 7.37 5.10 15.99
CA ARG A 187 7.09 5.96 17.15
C ARG A 187 8.22 6.00 18.16
N PHE A 188 9.00 4.93 18.22
CA PHE A 188 10.16 4.79 19.10
C PHE A 188 11.42 4.51 18.29
N CYS A 189 12.54 5.00 18.79
CA CYS A 189 13.84 4.82 18.14
C CYS A 189 14.28 3.36 18.21
N GLY A 190 14.51 2.72 17.07
CA GLY A 190 15.02 1.34 17.00
C GLY A 190 16.46 1.17 17.52
N ARG A 191 17.17 2.28 17.82
CA ARG A 191 18.53 2.23 18.36
C ARG A 191 18.56 2.33 19.90
N CYS A 192 17.75 3.23 20.51
CA CYS A 192 17.83 3.52 21.95
C CYS A 192 16.47 3.48 22.67
N GLY A 193 15.37 3.21 21.96
CA GLY A 193 14.04 3.10 22.56
C GLY A 193 13.33 4.43 22.86
N GLU A 194 14.00 5.58 22.69
CA GLU A 194 13.42 6.89 22.97
C GLU A 194 12.32 7.25 21.97
N LYS A 195 11.34 8.06 22.38
CA LYS A 195 10.27 8.54 21.51
C LYS A 195 10.84 9.40 20.38
N MET A 196 10.40 9.12 19.15
CA MET A 196 10.82 9.86 17.96
C MET A 196 9.99 11.15 17.79
N GLU A 197 10.64 12.19 17.26
CA GLU A 197 10.03 13.47 16.94
C GLU A 197 10.02 13.73 15.44
N GLU A 198 8.98 14.43 14.95
CA GLU A 198 8.90 14.88 13.56
C GLU A 198 9.86 16.04 13.31
N ASP A 199 10.62 15.96 12.22
CA ASP A 199 11.49 17.07 11.82
C ASP A 199 10.68 18.25 11.23
N GLU A 200 11.23 19.44 11.34
CA GLU A 200 10.56 20.67 10.89
C GLU A 200 10.65 20.89 9.37
N LYS A 201 11.72 20.39 8.74
CA LYS A 201 12.09 20.71 7.36
C LYS A 201 11.88 19.55 6.40
N GLU A 202 12.03 18.31 6.89
CA GLU A 202 11.99 17.12 6.08
C GLU A 202 10.96 16.12 6.62
N ARG A 203 10.39 15.32 5.74
CA ARG A 203 9.56 14.19 6.15
C ARG A 203 10.44 13.08 6.71
N MET A 204 10.87 13.26 7.95
CA MET A 204 11.63 12.28 8.71
C MET A 204 11.28 12.32 10.20
N LEU A 205 11.59 11.25 10.88
CA LEU A 205 11.57 11.20 12.35
C LEU A 205 13.01 11.25 12.86
N ARG A 206 13.23 12.04 13.89
CA ARG A 206 14.53 12.18 14.57
C ARG A 206 14.42 11.74 16.01
N CYS A 207 15.38 11.00 16.48
CA CYS A 207 15.53 10.69 17.90
C CYS A 207 16.19 11.85 18.63
N PRO A 208 15.55 12.48 19.64
CA PRO A 208 16.17 13.59 20.39
C PRO A 208 17.36 13.13 21.22
N ALA A 209 17.39 11.87 21.69
CA ALA A 209 18.44 11.34 22.53
C ALA A 209 19.71 10.93 21.78
N CYS A 210 19.58 10.14 20.66
CA CYS A 210 20.73 9.59 19.99
C CYS A 210 20.95 10.09 18.55
N GLY A 211 20.11 11.02 18.06
CA GLY A 211 20.20 11.64 16.75
C GLY A 211 19.88 10.70 15.58
N ASN A 212 19.39 9.47 15.83
CA ASN A 212 18.96 8.56 14.77
C ASN A 212 17.87 9.20 13.91
N ARG A 213 17.97 9.03 12.58
CA ARG A 213 17.02 9.57 11.60
C ARG A 213 16.34 8.44 10.84
N VAL A 214 15.02 8.55 10.69
CA VAL A 214 14.23 7.55 9.96
C VAL A 214 13.36 8.26 8.93
N PHE A 215 13.61 7.98 7.66
CA PHE A 215 12.81 8.46 6.54
C PHE A 215 11.72 7.46 6.17
N PRO A 216 10.64 7.90 5.48
CA PRO A 216 9.63 6.96 4.95
C PRO A 216 10.29 5.90 4.08
N LYS A 217 10.02 4.64 4.39
CA LYS A 217 10.55 3.50 3.64
C LYS A 217 9.65 3.19 2.45
N VAL A 218 10.27 2.94 1.29
CA VAL A 218 9.60 2.42 0.11
C VAL A 218 10.35 1.16 -0.30
N ALA A 219 9.71 -0.01 -0.16
CA ALA A 219 10.32 -1.26 -0.56
C ALA A 219 10.20 -1.44 -2.09
N PRO A 220 11.30 -1.59 -2.85
CA PRO A 220 11.22 -1.92 -4.26
C PRO A 220 10.75 -3.37 -4.43
N ALA A 221 9.83 -3.60 -5.38
CA ALA A 221 9.35 -4.92 -5.73
C ALA A 221 9.14 -5.02 -7.24
N VAL A 222 9.44 -6.17 -7.82
CA VAL A 222 9.18 -6.43 -9.23
C VAL A 222 7.84 -7.11 -9.42
N ILE A 223 7.19 -6.88 -10.57
CA ILE A 223 6.05 -7.63 -11.07
C ILE A 223 6.31 -7.98 -12.53
N VAL A 224 6.30 -9.28 -12.86
CA VAL A 224 6.88 -9.80 -14.09
C VAL A 224 5.84 -10.54 -14.93
N ALA A 225 5.63 -10.08 -16.16
CA ALA A 225 4.85 -10.78 -17.18
C ALA A 225 5.78 -11.67 -18.03
N VAL A 226 6.05 -12.89 -17.59
CA VAL A 226 6.85 -13.85 -18.36
C VAL A 226 6.06 -14.29 -19.59
N THR A 227 6.64 -14.10 -20.78
CA THR A 227 5.98 -14.40 -22.05
C THR A 227 6.80 -15.35 -22.89
N ASP A 228 6.12 -16.21 -23.69
CA ASP A 228 6.72 -17.06 -24.71
C ASP A 228 5.84 -17.00 -25.97
N GLY A 229 6.30 -16.30 -27.00
CA GLY A 229 5.54 -16.01 -28.20
C GLY A 229 4.22 -15.30 -27.89
N ASN A 230 3.11 -16.01 -28.07
CA ASN A 230 1.75 -15.52 -27.80
C ASN A 230 1.16 -16.06 -26.48
N ARG A 231 1.97 -16.50 -25.55
CA ARG A 231 1.55 -17.03 -24.26
C ARG A 231 2.10 -16.18 -23.12
N ILE A 232 1.34 -16.07 -22.03
CA ILE A 232 1.75 -15.44 -20.78
C ILE A 232 1.67 -16.46 -19.64
N LEU A 233 2.68 -16.43 -18.79
CA LEU A 233 2.70 -17.24 -17.58
C LEU A 233 1.90 -16.55 -16.48
N MET A 234 0.96 -17.29 -15.89
CA MET A 234 0.14 -16.84 -14.78
C MET A 234 0.22 -17.86 -13.64
N THR A 235 0.27 -17.37 -12.43
CA THR A 235 0.33 -18.17 -11.21
C THR A 235 -0.98 -18.07 -10.43
N LYS A 236 -1.27 -19.06 -9.60
CA LYS A 236 -2.42 -19.07 -8.70
C LYS A 236 -2.00 -19.62 -7.35
N TYR A 237 -2.32 -18.89 -6.29
CA TYR A 237 -1.96 -19.30 -4.94
C TYR A 237 -2.74 -20.54 -4.48
N ALA A 238 -2.01 -21.46 -3.82
CA ALA A 238 -2.62 -22.57 -3.09
C ALA A 238 -3.30 -22.03 -1.81
N ASN A 239 -4.42 -22.64 -1.46
CA ASN A 239 -5.06 -22.52 -0.14
C ASN A 239 -5.24 -21.09 0.41
N ARG A 240 -5.31 -20.07 -0.46
CA ARG A 240 -5.61 -18.69 -0.07
C ARG A 240 -7.01 -18.27 -0.53
N GLU A 241 -7.60 -17.30 0.16
CA GLU A 241 -8.89 -16.71 -0.23
C GLU A 241 -8.83 -16.05 -1.63
N TYR A 242 -7.65 -15.53 -2.01
CA TYR A 242 -7.45 -14.92 -3.32
C TYR A 242 -7.37 -15.98 -4.41
N LYS A 243 -8.45 -16.17 -5.14
CA LYS A 243 -8.61 -17.21 -6.19
C LYS A 243 -8.26 -16.75 -7.60
N ARG A 244 -7.77 -15.52 -7.80
CA ARG A 244 -7.46 -14.98 -9.12
C ARG A 244 -6.03 -15.32 -9.54
N TYR A 245 -5.81 -15.33 -10.86
CA TYR A 245 -4.48 -15.41 -11.40
C TYR A 245 -3.66 -14.16 -11.09
N ALA A 246 -2.36 -14.33 -10.89
CA ALA A 246 -1.39 -13.28 -10.62
C ALA A 246 -0.17 -13.43 -11.53
N LEU A 247 0.54 -12.33 -11.72
CA LEU A 247 1.89 -12.33 -12.27
C LEU A 247 2.88 -12.66 -11.14
N ILE A 248 4.08 -13.12 -11.50
CA ILE A 248 5.18 -13.32 -10.55
C ILE A 248 5.56 -11.95 -9.96
N ALA A 249 5.72 -11.89 -8.65
CA ALA A 249 6.09 -10.65 -7.98
C ALA A 249 6.88 -10.95 -6.69
N GLY A 250 7.95 -10.16 -6.46
CA GLY A 250 8.73 -10.29 -5.24
C GLY A 250 9.54 -9.04 -4.94
N PHE A 251 10.06 -8.97 -3.71
CA PHE A 251 10.86 -7.85 -3.26
C PHE A 251 12.31 -7.97 -3.72
N THR A 252 12.90 -6.79 -4.00
CA THR A 252 14.33 -6.68 -4.26
C THR A 252 15.10 -6.86 -2.96
N GLU A 253 16.11 -7.73 -2.96
CA GLU A 253 16.99 -7.94 -1.84
C GLU A 253 18.13 -6.91 -1.82
N ILE A 254 18.74 -6.69 -0.65
CA ILE A 254 19.87 -5.78 -0.51
C ILE A 254 21.03 -6.28 -1.36
N GLY A 255 21.51 -5.40 -2.26
CA GLY A 255 22.62 -5.72 -3.16
C GLY A 255 22.19 -6.24 -4.54
N GLU A 256 20.91 -6.52 -4.75
CA GLU A 256 20.40 -6.88 -6.09
C GLU A 256 20.08 -5.66 -6.94
N THR A 257 20.28 -5.80 -8.25
CA THR A 257 19.60 -4.97 -9.24
C THR A 257 18.17 -5.47 -9.47
N VAL A 258 17.30 -4.62 -10.01
CA VAL A 258 15.91 -5.04 -10.28
C VAL A 258 15.82 -6.15 -11.34
N GLU A 259 16.78 -6.21 -12.28
CA GLU A 259 16.90 -7.28 -13.27
C GLU A 259 17.36 -8.61 -12.65
N GLU A 260 18.21 -8.57 -11.65
CA GLU A 260 18.58 -9.76 -10.86
C GLU A 260 17.42 -10.26 -10.03
N THR A 261 16.67 -9.33 -9.40
CA THR A 261 15.41 -9.66 -8.71
C THR A 261 14.43 -10.38 -9.64
N VAL A 262 14.23 -9.87 -10.87
CA VAL A 262 13.37 -10.54 -11.87
C VAL A 262 13.83 -11.97 -12.13
N ARG A 263 15.13 -12.19 -12.36
CA ARG A 263 15.66 -13.55 -12.64
C ARG A 263 15.51 -14.47 -11.44
N ARG A 264 15.80 -13.98 -10.23
CA ARG A 264 15.68 -14.75 -9.00
C ARG A 264 14.24 -15.14 -8.70
N GLU A 265 13.31 -14.20 -8.75
CA GLU A 265 11.90 -14.46 -8.44
C GLU A 265 11.28 -15.42 -9.45
N VAL A 266 11.55 -15.26 -10.75
CA VAL A 266 11.04 -16.19 -11.76
C VAL A 266 11.63 -17.60 -11.58
N MET A 267 12.92 -17.70 -11.27
CA MET A 267 13.56 -18.97 -10.98
C MET A 267 12.98 -19.61 -9.72
N ALA A 268 12.82 -18.83 -8.63
CA ALA A 268 12.33 -19.34 -7.35
C ALA A 268 10.87 -19.81 -7.41
N GLU A 269 10.00 -19.06 -8.11
CA GLU A 269 8.57 -19.38 -8.14
C GLU A 269 8.18 -20.44 -9.19
N VAL A 270 8.86 -20.46 -10.33
CA VAL A 270 8.43 -21.30 -11.48
C VAL A 270 9.57 -22.08 -12.16
N GLY A 271 10.82 -21.97 -11.68
CA GLY A 271 11.94 -22.75 -12.19
C GLY A 271 12.40 -22.40 -13.61
N LEU A 272 12.15 -21.16 -14.06
CA LEU A 272 12.46 -20.72 -15.41
C LEU A 272 13.60 -19.72 -15.44
N HIS A 273 14.50 -19.86 -16.44
CA HIS A 273 15.44 -18.81 -16.81
C HIS A 273 14.82 -17.85 -17.80
N VAL A 274 14.85 -16.55 -17.50
CA VAL A 274 14.31 -15.49 -18.35
C VAL A 274 15.41 -14.70 -19.05
N LYS A 275 15.12 -14.20 -20.24
CA LYS A 275 15.97 -13.34 -21.06
C LYS A 275 15.16 -12.18 -21.64
N ASN A 276 15.83 -11.20 -22.23
CA ASN A 276 15.21 -10.03 -22.87
C ASN A 276 14.30 -9.24 -21.90
N ILE A 277 14.74 -9.09 -20.64
CA ILE A 277 14.02 -8.36 -19.59
C ILE A 277 13.86 -6.90 -20.05
N ARG A 278 12.61 -6.42 -20.07
CA ARG A 278 12.27 -5.05 -20.46
C ARG A 278 11.38 -4.41 -19.40
N TYR A 279 11.80 -3.24 -18.95
CA TYR A 279 11.00 -2.41 -18.04
C TYR A 279 9.73 -1.91 -18.75
N TYR A 280 8.61 -1.94 -18.04
CA TYR A 280 7.33 -1.45 -18.52
C TYR A 280 6.97 -0.10 -17.88
N LYS A 281 6.66 -0.12 -16.59
CA LYS A 281 6.25 1.04 -15.79
C LYS A 281 6.45 0.77 -14.32
N SER A 282 6.43 1.83 -13.50
CA SER A 282 6.34 1.70 -12.04
C SER A 282 4.98 2.18 -11.53
N GLN A 283 4.60 1.65 -10.36
CA GLN A 283 3.40 2.04 -9.65
C GLN A 283 3.68 2.15 -8.15
N PRO A 284 3.43 3.31 -7.51
CA PRO A 284 3.44 3.39 -6.06
C PRO A 284 2.29 2.54 -5.51
N TRP A 285 2.65 1.48 -4.79
CA TRP A 285 1.69 0.53 -4.26
C TRP A 285 1.65 0.60 -2.73
N GLY A 286 1.11 1.72 -2.21
CA GLY A 286 1.06 2.02 -0.79
C GLY A 286 0.29 0.97 0.03
N PHE A 287 -0.61 0.20 -0.58
CA PHE A 287 -1.33 -0.91 0.07
C PHE A 287 -0.40 -1.98 0.66
N ALA A 288 0.78 -2.17 0.10
CA ALA A 288 1.81 -3.09 0.57
C ALA A 288 3.16 -2.39 0.81
N LEU A 289 3.16 -1.06 0.96
CA LEU A 289 4.31 -0.21 1.31
C LEU A 289 5.46 -0.29 0.31
N ASN A 290 5.17 -0.55 -0.96
CA ASN A 290 6.18 -0.78 -1.99
C ASN A 290 6.02 0.11 -3.23
N LEU A 291 7.09 0.14 -4.02
CA LEU A 291 7.09 0.60 -5.39
C LEU A 291 7.18 -0.61 -6.31
N LEU A 292 6.10 -0.90 -7.03
CA LEU A 292 6.07 -1.96 -8.02
C LEU A 292 6.77 -1.52 -9.30
N LEU A 293 7.72 -2.32 -9.77
CA LEU A 293 8.46 -2.15 -11.02
C LEU A 293 8.02 -3.26 -11.98
N GLY A 294 7.28 -2.91 -13.02
CA GLY A 294 6.73 -3.86 -14.01
C GLY A 294 7.74 -4.22 -15.08
N PHE A 295 7.84 -5.50 -15.40
CA PHE A 295 8.73 -6.06 -16.44
C PHE A 295 8.01 -7.09 -17.32
N PHE A 296 8.52 -7.24 -18.54
CA PHE A 296 8.28 -8.42 -19.39
C PHE A 296 9.57 -8.99 -19.92
#